data_57fb69ec7492008b4bfe8bff5267c46b
#
_entry.id   57fb69ec7492008b4bfe8bff5267c46b
#
_cell.length_a   1.000
_cell.length_b   1.000
_cell.length_c   1.000
_cell.angle_alpha   90.00
_cell.angle_beta   90.00
_cell.angle_gamma   90.00
#
_symmetry.space_group_name_H-M   'P 1'
#
loop_
_entity.id
_entity.type
_entity.pdbx_description
1 polymer ?
#
loop_
_entity_poly.entity_id
_entity_poly.type
_entity_poly.pdbx_seq_one_letter_code
_entity_poly.pdbx_strand_id
1 'polypeptide(L)'
;WVLRATIPDTVFLAFALYSLKYLSKVSKDNFDKHFKQDKANARNTVSGIVNSKNINTQNCNHVDFVIYEVINPSLKPSMQFELLETIKSYCNSEENENNRNYIVHNEILYYDDLTNKNLSSILVNLRKQDNYTIDGIIIAQDDIFKREPKNPKHAFAFKMVIDENIVETTVVDVLWNVSKDGYLKPRIQIIPVVIEGTTITYITGNNGS
;
A
#
# COMPACT_ATOMS: atom_id res chain seq x y z
N TRP A 1 -9.03 10.13 -17.39
CA TRP A 1 -10.20 9.25 -17.21
C TRP A 1 -10.73 9.49 -15.82
N VAL A 2 -11.87 10.19 -15.70
CA VAL A 2 -12.55 10.43 -14.42
C VAL A 2 -13.46 9.21 -14.19
N LEU A 3 -13.06 8.32 -13.30
CA LEU A 3 -13.99 7.37 -12.70
C LEU A 3 -15.00 8.20 -11.89
N ARG A 4 -16.23 8.33 -12.38
CA ARG A 4 -17.37 8.74 -11.57
C ARG A 4 -17.76 7.58 -10.65
N ALA A 5 -16.95 7.34 -9.61
CA ALA A 5 -17.52 6.84 -8.37
C ALA A 5 -18.41 7.97 -7.85
N THR A 6 -19.56 7.69 -7.29
CA THR A 6 -20.36 8.65 -6.54
C THR A 6 -19.56 9.09 -5.31
N ILE A 7 -18.63 10.02 -5.56
CA ILE A 7 -17.88 10.71 -4.51
C ILE A 7 -18.84 11.78 -4.01
N PRO A 8 -19.12 11.85 -2.71
CA PRO A 8 -19.93 12.93 -2.15
C PRO A 8 -19.39 14.29 -2.62
N ASP A 9 -20.26 15.23 -2.94
CA ASP A 9 -19.89 16.54 -3.49
C ASP A 9 -18.83 17.27 -2.65
N THR A 10 -18.81 17.05 -1.34
CA THR A 10 -17.82 17.59 -0.41
C THR A 10 -16.41 17.03 -0.64
N VAL A 11 -16.29 15.75 -0.98
CA VAL A 11 -14.99 15.11 -1.32
C VAL A 11 -14.53 15.61 -2.68
N PHE A 12 -15.45 15.82 -3.63
CA PHE A 12 -15.12 16.40 -4.94
C PHE A 12 -14.58 17.83 -4.79
N LEU A 13 -15.17 18.63 -3.89
CA LEU A 13 -14.67 19.99 -3.61
C LEU A 13 -13.25 19.96 -3.01
N ALA A 14 -12.97 19.03 -2.10
CA ALA A 14 -11.62 18.85 -1.54
C ALA A 14 -10.61 18.47 -2.62
N PHE A 15 -10.95 17.58 -3.55
CA PHE A 15 -10.09 17.24 -4.70
C PHE A 15 -9.89 18.43 -5.67
N ALA A 16 -10.85 19.34 -5.78
CA ALA A 16 -10.73 20.53 -6.60
C ALA A 16 -9.80 21.60 -5.99
N LEU A 17 -9.71 21.65 -4.64
CA LEU A 17 -8.90 22.64 -3.91
C LEU A 17 -7.48 22.15 -3.60
N TYR A 18 -7.30 20.84 -3.47
CA TYR A 18 -6.02 20.22 -3.06
C TYR A 18 -5.54 19.21 -4.08
N SER A 19 -4.22 19.15 -4.28
CA SER A 19 -3.61 18.05 -5.02
C SER A 19 -3.24 16.94 -4.04
N LEU A 20 -3.88 15.78 -4.19
CA LEU A 20 -3.75 14.64 -3.28
C LEU A 20 -3.13 13.43 -3.97
N LYS A 21 -2.40 12.62 -3.22
CA LYS A 21 -2.01 11.26 -3.63
C LYS A 21 -2.84 10.23 -2.90
N TYR A 22 -3.26 9.21 -3.63
CA TYR A 22 -4.04 8.11 -3.10
C TYR A 22 -3.57 6.76 -3.62
N LEU A 23 -3.95 5.71 -2.90
CA LEU A 23 -3.80 4.32 -3.31
C LEU A 23 -5.19 3.72 -3.52
N SER A 24 -5.38 2.99 -4.61
CA SER A 24 -6.55 2.14 -4.77
C SER A 24 -6.34 0.86 -3.98
N LYS A 25 -7.27 0.51 -3.11
CA LYS A 25 -7.19 -0.67 -2.24
C LYS A 25 -8.52 -1.42 -2.21
N VAL A 26 -8.47 -2.70 -1.85
CA VAL A 26 -9.63 -3.50 -1.45
C VAL A 26 -9.40 -3.91 0.00
N SER A 27 -10.39 -3.69 0.86
CA SER A 27 -10.31 -4.10 2.25
C SER A 27 -10.26 -5.63 2.36
N LYS A 28 -9.72 -6.14 3.48
CA LYS A 28 -9.68 -7.59 3.77
C LYS A 28 -11.08 -8.20 3.67
N ASP A 29 -12.06 -7.52 4.22
CA ASP A 29 -13.45 -7.93 4.26
C ASP A 29 -14.06 -8.03 2.85
N ASN A 30 -13.89 -6.99 2.02
CA ASN A 30 -14.36 -6.99 0.64
C ASN A 30 -13.62 -8.03 -0.19
N PHE A 31 -12.32 -8.23 0.04
CA PHE A 31 -11.57 -9.26 -0.65
C PHE A 31 -12.10 -10.65 -0.31
N ASP A 32 -12.26 -10.96 0.97
CA ASP A 32 -12.75 -12.26 1.43
C ASP A 32 -14.18 -12.56 0.95
N LYS A 33 -15.06 -11.56 0.93
CA LYS A 33 -16.47 -11.73 0.52
C LYS A 33 -16.65 -11.83 -0.99
N HIS A 34 -15.90 -11.09 -1.79
CA HIS A 34 -16.22 -10.87 -3.20
C HIS A 34 -15.17 -11.40 -4.17
N PHE A 35 -13.93 -11.64 -3.74
CA PHE A 35 -12.82 -11.92 -4.66
C PHE A 35 -12.00 -13.16 -4.33
N LYS A 36 -12.04 -13.65 -3.10
CA LYS A 36 -11.17 -14.74 -2.61
C LYS A 36 -11.27 -16.03 -3.42
N GLN A 37 -12.43 -16.31 -4.00
CA GLN A 37 -12.63 -17.51 -4.81
C GLN A 37 -11.87 -17.46 -6.15
N ASP A 38 -11.78 -16.26 -6.76
CA ASP A 38 -11.26 -16.07 -8.11
C ASP A 38 -9.90 -15.36 -8.16
N LYS A 39 -9.45 -14.79 -7.06
CA LYS A 39 -8.25 -13.94 -6.98
C LYS A 39 -7.30 -14.39 -5.89
N ALA A 40 -6.01 -14.32 -6.19
CA ALA A 40 -4.97 -14.77 -5.26
C ALA A 40 -4.80 -13.84 -4.05
N ASN A 41 -4.87 -12.53 -4.26
CA ASN A 41 -4.71 -11.54 -3.18
C ASN A 41 -5.34 -10.19 -3.56
N ALA A 42 -5.57 -9.34 -2.54
CA ALA A 42 -6.21 -8.04 -2.70
C ALA A 42 -5.43 -7.10 -3.64
N ARG A 43 -4.10 -7.10 -3.58
CA ARG A 43 -3.25 -6.25 -4.42
C ARG A 43 -3.40 -6.56 -5.92
N ASN A 44 -3.35 -7.83 -6.28
CA ASN A 44 -3.53 -8.26 -7.67
C ASN A 44 -4.97 -8.00 -8.16
N THR A 45 -5.94 -8.13 -7.26
CA THR A 45 -7.36 -7.82 -7.54
C THR A 45 -7.52 -6.36 -7.92
N VAL A 46 -7.05 -5.43 -7.09
CA VAL A 46 -7.09 -3.99 -7.37
C VAL A 46 -6.41 -3.66 -8.68
N SER A 47 -5.19 -4.18 -8.87
CA SER A 47 -4.44 -3.95 -10.10
C SER A 47 -5.21 -4.43 -11.34
N GLY A 48 -5.86 -5.59 -11.25
CA GLY A 48 -6.69 -6.12 -12.33
C GLY A 48 -7.93 -5.26 -12.61
N ILE A 49 -8.60 -4.75 -11.57
CA ILE A 49 -9.79 -3.89 -11.72
C ILE A 49 -9.39 -2.55 -12.35
N VAL A 50 -8.37 -1.88 -11.80
CA VAL A 50 -7.96 -0.52 -12.23
C VAL A 50 -7.37 -0.52 -13.64
N ASN A 51 -6.64 -1.57 -14.04
CA ASN A 51 -6.03 -1.67 -15.37
C ASN A 51 -6.91 -2.39 -16.39
N SER A 52 -8.13 -2.76 -16.04
CA SER A 52 -9.05 -3.42 -16.97
C SER A 52 -9.48 -2.49 -18.11
N LYS A 53 -9.44 -3.00 -19.33
CA LYS A 53 -10.00 -2.29 -20.49
C LYS A 53 -11.54 -2.23 -20.43
N ASN A 54 -12.15 -3.26 -19.85
CA ASN A 54 -13.60 -3.35 -19.65
C ASN A 54 -13.89 -3.18 -18.16
N ILE A 55 -14.39 -2.01 -17.79
CA ILE A 55 -14.67 -1.67 -16.40
C ILE A 55 -15.93 -2.42 -15.95
N ASN A 56 -15.80 -3.27 -14.94
CA ASN A 56 -16.92 -3.85 -14.23
C ASN A 56 -17.29 -2.95 -13.04
N THR A 57 -18.42 -2.23 -13.16
CA THR A 57 -18.90 -1.29 -12.15
C THR A 57 -19.17 -1.96 -10.79
N GLN A 58 -19.62 -3.20 -10.78
CA GLN A 58 -19.84 -3.95 -9.53
C GLN A 58 -18.52 -4.16 -8.77
N ASN A 59 -17.45 -4.54 -9.48
CA ASN A 59 -16.15 -4.71 -8.85
C ASN A 59 -15.58 -3.37 -8.35
N CYS A 60 -15.85 -2.26 -9.04
CA CYS A 60 -15.39 -0.94 -8.64
C CYS A 60 -16.01 -0.48 -7.31
N ASN A 61 -17.22 -0.91 -6.98
CA ASN A 61 -17.89 -0.59 -5.71
C ASN A 61 -17.15 -1.14 -4.48
N HIS A 62 -16.25 -2.09 -4.67
CA HIS A 62 -15.45 -2.71 -3.60
C HIS A 62 -14.02 -2.16 -3.54
N VAL A 63 -13.69 -1.16 -4.37
CA VAL A 63 -12.38 -0.50 -4.39
C VAL A 63 -12.46 0.81 -3.62
N ASP A 64 -11.57 0.98 -2.66
CA ASP A 64 -11.44 2.18 -1.85
C ASP A 64 -10.27 3.03 -2.35
N PHE A 65 -10.40 4.36 -2.24
CA PHE A 65 -9.31 5.30 -2.47
C PHE A 65 -8.79 5.80 -1.12
N VAL A 66 -7.57 5.41 -0.79
CA VAL A 66 -6.94 5.76 0.49
C VAL A 66 -5.91 6.85 0.26
N ILE A 67 -6.16 8.03 0.81
CA ILE A 67 -5.28 9.20 0.68
C ILE A 67 -4.11 9.05 1.64
N TYR A 68 -2.90 9.32 1.18
CA TYR A 68 -1.70 9.22 2.00
C TYR A 68 -0.79 10.46 1.95
N GLU A 69 -1.05 11.41 1.07
CA GLU A 69 -0.21 12.59 0.95
C GLU A 69 -0.96 13.77 0.31
N VAL A 70 -0.74 14.97 0.85
CA VAL A 70 -1.14 16.25 0.25
C VAL A 70 0.03 16.84 -0.53
N ILE A 71 -0.14 17.08 -1.83
CA ILE A 71 0.91 17.64 -2.69
C ILE A 71 0.89 19.17 -2.65
N ASN A 72 -0.30 19.74 -2.73
CA ASN A 72 -0.52 21.17 -2.69
C ASN A 72 -1.73 21.47 -1.78
N PRO A 73 -1.57 22.36 -0.80
CA PRO A 73 -0.36 23.11 -0.44
C PRO A 73 0.77 22.22 0.09
N SER A 74 2.02 22.71 -0.01
CA SER A 74 3.17 22.02 0.57
C SER A 74 3.16 22.19 2.10
N LEU A 75 2.88 21.10 2.80
CA LEU A 75 2.74 21.04 4.25
C LEU A 75 3.66 19.95 4.81
N LYS A 76 4.12 20.11 6.05
CA LYS A 76 4.79 19.01 6.76
C LYS A 76 3.81 17.87 7.06
N PRO A 77 4.26 16.62 7.19
CA PRO A 77 3.40 15.45 7.36
C PRO A 77 2.32 15.59 8.44
N SER A 78 2.67 16.06 9.64
CA SER A 78 1.68 16.25 10.73
C SER A 78 0.53 17.18 10.32
N MET A 79 0.83 18.30 9.68
CA MET A 79 -0.20 19.25 9.20
C MET A 79 -1.02 18.69 8.03
N GLN A 80 -0.42 17.83 7.18
CA GLN A 80 -1.15 17.17 6.10
C GLN A 80 -2.22 16.24 6.69
N PHE A 81 -1.89 15.44 7.70
CA PHE A 81 -2.83 14.52 8.32
C PHE A 81 -3.91 15.25 9.12
N GLU A 82 -3.57 16.33 9.81
CA GLU A 82 -4.56 17.20 10.48
C GLU A 82 -5.58 17.75 9.48
N LEU A 83 -5.11 18.25 8.33
CA LEU A 83 -5.99 18.71 7.25
C LEU A 83 -6.87 17.59 6.71
N LEU A 84 -6.30 16.39 6.47
CA LEU A 84 -7.04 15.24 5.93
C LEU A 84 -8.11 14.75 6.94
N GLU A 85 -7.82 14.69 8.23
CA GLU A 85 -8.80 14.34 9.25
C GLU A 85 -9.93 15.38 9.35
N THR A 86 -9.61 16.66 9.17
CA THR A 86 -10.61 17.72 9.09
C THR A 86 -11.54 17.51 7.88
N ILE A 87 -10.98 17.23 6.70
CA ILE A 87 -11.77 16.92 5.50
C ILE A 87 -12.66 15.69 5.73
N LYS A 88 -12.10 14.63 6.32
CA LYS A 88 -12.84 13.40 6.64
C LYS A 88 -14.02 13.66 7.58
N SER A 89 -13.87 14.52 8.59
CA SER A 89 -14.96 14.86 9.51
C SER A 89 -16.13 15.52 8.80
N TYR A 90 -15.85 16.37 7.82
CA TYR A 90 -16.90 16.98 6.99
C TYR A 90 -17.60 15.97 6.08
N CYS A 91 -16.86 15.00 5.53
CA CYS A 91 -17.42 13.97 4.64
C CYS A 91 -18.28 12.94 5.37
N ASN A 92 -18.00 12.68 6.65
CA ASN A 92 -18.75 11.72 7.48
C ASN A 92 -20.00 12.33 8.16
N SER A 93 -20.21 13.64 8.05
CA SER A 93 -21.39 14.30 8.61
C SER A 93 -22.68 14.03 7.84
N GLU A 94 -22.61 13.50 6.63
CA GLU A 94 -23.75 12.98 5.89
C GLU A 94 -23.87 11.47 6.17
N GLU A 95 -25.05 11.01 6.59
CA GLU A 95 -25.46 9.67 7.03
C GLU A 95 -25.09 8.51 6.08
N ASN A 96 -23.83 8.36 5.73
CA ASN A 96 -23.38 7.21 4.96
C ASN A 96 -22.88 6.12 5.92
N GLU A 97 -23.65 5.05 6.06
CA GLU A 97 -23.39 3.84 6.86
C GLU A 97 -22.06 3.11 6.51
N ASN A 98 -21.37 3.52 5.47
CA ASN A 98 -20.06 3.00 5.09
C ASN A 98 -18.95 3.88 5.65
N ASN A 99 -18.59 3.65 6.90
CA ASN A 99 -17.45 4.28 7.60
C ASN A 99 -16.11 3.81 6.95
N ARG A 100 -15.87 4.22 5.69
CA ARG A 100 -14.67 3.88 4.94
C ARG A 100 -13.53 4.80 5.38
N ASN A 101 -12.45 4.23 5.85
CA ASN A 101 -11.22 4.98 6.12
C ASN A 101 -10.60 5.42 4.80
N TYR A 102 -10.79 6.68 4.41
CA TYR A 102 -10.20 7.26 3.21
C TYR A 102 -8.78 7.79 3.41
N ILE A 103 -8.26 7.74 4.64
CA ILE A 103 -6.94 8.24 5.00
C ILE A 103 -6.10 7.08 5.54
N VAL A 104 -4.84 7.02 5.11
CA VAL A 104 -3.89 6.04 5.65
C VAL A 104 -3.72 6.25 7.16
N HIS A 105 -3.58 5.16 7.90
CA HIS A 105 -3.23 5.24 9.32
C HIS A 105 -1.95 6.05 9.50
N ASN A 106 -1.95 6.98 10.44
CA ASN A 106 -0.82 7.85 10.73
C ASN A 106 -0.66 8.03 12.24
N GLU A 107 0.57 8.19 12.68
CA GLU A 107 0.96 8.36 14.08
C GLU A 107 2.20 9.23 14.16
N ILE A 108 2.30 10.05 15.19
CA ILE A 108 3.49 10.85 15.48
C ILE A 108 4.36 10.09 16.48
N LEU A 109 5.61 9.83 16.11
CA LEU A 109 6.61 9.21 16.96
C LEU A 109 7.71 10.21 17.33
N TYR A 110 8.23 10.14 18.54
CA TYR A 110 9.40 10.88 18.95
C TYR A 110 10.66 10.07 18.68
N TYR A 111 11.81 10.74 18.67
CA TYR A 111 13.09 10.10 18.33
C TYR A 111 13.40 8.88 19.19
N ASP A 112 13.11 8.95 20.47
CA ASP A 112 13.35 7.85 21.42
C ASP A 112 12.47 6.62 21.17
N ASP A 113 11.35 6.79 20.45
CA ASP A 113 10.43 5.72 20.06
C ASP A 113 10.91 4.96 18.81
N LEU A 114 11.91 5.47 18.08
CA LEU A 114 12.40 4.89 16.83
C LEU A 114 13.34 3.70 17.07
N THR A 115 12.89 2.73 17.82
CA THR A 115 13.59 1.47 18.05
C THR A 115 13.00 0.34 17.22
N ASN A 116 13.83 -0.62 16.80
CA ASN A 116 13.34 -1.80 16.06
C ASN A 116 12.23 -2.53 16.82
N LYS A 117 12.32 -2.62 18.14
CA LYS A 117 11.31 -3.27 18.99
C LYS A 117 9.98 -2.54 18.92
N ASN A 118 9.99 -1.22 19.06
CA ASN A 118 8.76 -0.42 19.02
C ASN A 118 8.14 -0.43 17.62
N LEU A 119 8.93 -0.20 16.57
CA LEU A 119 8.46 -0.23 15.18
C LEU A 119 7.89 -1.60 14.79
N SER A 120 8.49 -2.70 15.27
CA SER A 120 7.95 -4.05 15.07
C SER A 120 6.60 -4.21 15.76
N SER A 121 6.45 -3.73 16.99
CA SER A 121 5.18 -3.79 17.73
C SER A 121 4.08 -2.99 17.03
N ILE A 122 4.38 -1.79 16.57
CA ILE A 122 3.46 -0.95 15.80
C ILE A 122 3.02 -1.68 14.53
N LEU A 123 3.98 -2.21 13.75
CA LEU A 123 3.67 -2.91 12.51
C LEU A 123 2.79 -4.14 12.72
N VAL A 124 3.06 -4.94 13.76
CA VAL A 124 2.24 -6.12 14.12
C VAL A 124 0.83 -5.70 14.49
N ASN A 125 0.68 -4.64 15.29
CA ASN A 125 -0.63 -4.13 15.69
C ASN A 125 -1.43 -3.60 14.49
N LEU A 126 -0.80 -2.80 13.62
CA LEU A 126 -1.42 -2.28 12.41
C LEU A 126 -1.86 -3.42 11.47
N ARG A 127 -1.04 -4.46 11.29
CA ARG A 127 -1.42 -5.63 10.47
C ARG A 127 -2.67 -6.34 10.98
N LYS A 128 -2.90 -6.34 12.30
CA LYS A 128 -4.09 -6.94 12.91
C LYS A 128 -5.33 -6.06 12.84
N GLN A 129 -5.16 -4.76 13.05
CA GLN A 129 -6.27 -3.83 13.25
C GLN A 129 -6.72 -3.11 11.98
N ASP A 130 -5.79 -2.90 11.03
CA ASP A 130 -6.11 -2.18 9.80
C ASP A 130 -7.00 -3.01 8.86
N ASN A 131 -7.91 -2.32 8.18
CA ASN A 131 -8.81 -2.93 7.21
C ASN A 131 -8.09 -3.42 5.95
N TYR A 132 -6.87 -2.97 5.72
CA TYR A 132 -6.08 -3.32 4.54
C TYR A 132 -4.86 -4.16 4.92
N THR A 133 -4.38 -4.94 3.96
CA THR A 133 -3.10 -5.65 4.10
C THR A 133 -1.93 -4.67 4.10
N ILE A 134 -1.06 -4.76 5.09
CA ILE A 134 0.09 -3.87 5.31
C ILE A 134 1.39 -4.66 5.23
N ASP A 135 2.28 -4.28 4.30
CA ASP A 135 3.61 -4.88 4.14
C ASP A 135 4.65 -4.26 5.08
N GLY A 136 4.49 -2.98 5.37
CA GLY A 136 5.43 -2.19 6.18
C GLY A 136 4.86 -0.81 6.50
N ILE A 137 5.62 -0.04 7.26
CA ILE A 137 5.34 1.34 7.63
C ILE A 137 6.39 2.27 7.02
N ILE A 138 5.98 3.49 6.71
CA ILE A 138 6.89 4.54 6.24
C ILE A 138 7.09 5.51 7.39
N ILE A 139 8.35 5.72 7.78
CA ILE A 139 8.75 6.69 8.78
C ILE A 139 9.35 7.88 8.03
N ALA A 140 8.81 9.07 8.24
CA ALA A 140 9.27 10.31 7.61
C ALA A 140 9.51 11.39 8.66
N GLN A 141 10.50 12.23 8.41
CA GLN A 141 10.75 13.41 9.22
C GLN A 141 9.59 14.41 9.03
N ASP A 142 9.12 15.00 10.13
CA ASP A 142 8.03 15.97 10.13
C ASP A 142 8.52 17.38 9.75
N ASP A 143 8.90 17.52 8.47
CA ASP A 143 9.35 18.79 7.89
C ASP A 143 8.93 18.89 6.41
N ILE A 144 9.12 20.07 5.83
CA ILE A 144 8.82 20.34 4.41
C ILE A 144 10.09 20.12 3.58
N PHE A 145 10.02 19.16 2.67
CA PHE A 145 11.13 18.84 1.76
C PHE A 145 10.74 19.08 0.30
N LYS A 146 11.72 19.54 -0.46
CA LYS A 146 11.57 19.64 -1.91
C LYS A 146 11.41 18.25 -2.51
N ARG A 147 10.39 18.07 -3.35
CA ARG A 147 10.15 16.81 -4.06
C ARG A 147 11.25 16.56 -5.09
N GLU A 148 11.81 15.38 -5.06
CA GLU A 148 12.78 14.89 -6.02
C GLU A 148 12.30 13.56 -6.64
N PRO A 149 12.66 13.22 -7.89
CA PRO A 149 12.28 11.96 -8.53
C PRO A 149 13.13 10.77 -8.03
N LYS A 150 13.59 10.81 -6.79
CA LYS A 150 14.42 9.80 -6.11
C LYS A 150 13.78 9.39 -4.80
N ASN A 151 14.26 8.29 -4.23
CA ASN A 151 13.87 7.91 -2.89
C ASN A 151 14.25 9.03 -1.89
N PRO A 152 13.32 9.49 -1.05
CA PRO A 152 13.58 10.58 -0.12
C PRO A 152 14.62 10.16 0.92
N LYS A 153 15.56 11.06 1.23
CA LYS A 153 16.56 10.85 2.28
C LYS A 153 16.01 11.06 3.71
N HIS A 154 14.88 11.76 3.79
CA HIS A 154 14.17 12.12 5.01
C HIS A 154 13.07 11.12 5.39
N ALA A 155 12.97 10.02 4.67
CA ALA A 155 12.02 8.96 4.95
C ALA A 155 12.60 7.59 4.64
N PHE A 156 12.17 6.59 5.40
CA PHE A 156 12.52 5.19 5.15
C PHE A 156 11.32 4.26 5.36
N ALA A 157 11.37 3.12 4.70
CA ALA A 157 10.38 2.07 4.88
C ALA A 157 10.90 1.04 5.91
N PHE A 158 10.14 0.82 6.97
CA PHE A 158 10.38 -0.27 7.91
C PHE A 158 9.52 -1.46 7.53
N LYS A 159 10.16 -2.59 7.27
CA LYS A 159 9.52 -3.86 6.97
C LYS A 159 10.07 -4.93 7.90
N MET A 160 9.20 -5.83 8.29
CA MET A 160 9.56 -6.98 9.12
C MET A 160 9.14 -8.25 8.40
N VAL A 161 10.05 -9.19 8.29
CA VAL A 161 9.73 -10.54 7.85
C VAL A 161 9.02 -11.25 9.01
N ILE A 162 7.87 -11.84 8.74
CA ILE A 162 7.17 -12.68 9.70
C ILE A 162 7.56 -14.12 9.37
N ASP A 163 7.84 -14.92 10.39
CA ASP A 163 8.24 -16.32 10.23
C ASP A 163 7.20 -17.14 9.45
N GLU A 164 5.92 -16.77 9.55
CA GLU A 164 4.82 -17.38 8.79
C GLU A 164 4.96 -17.23 7.27
N ASN A 165 5.75 -16.27 6.79
CA ASN A 165 6.00 -16.03 5.37
C ASN A 165 7.34 -16.62 4.91
N ILE A 166 8.02 -17.37 5.76
CA ILE A 166 9.25 -18.09 5.41
C ILE A 166 8.87 -19.51 5.02
N VAL A 167 9.18 -19.88 3.78
CA VAL A 167 8.95 -21.23 3.27
C VAL A 167 10.26 -21.78 2.77
N GLU A 168 10.65 -22.95 3.26
CA GLU A 168 11.79 -23.69 2.73
C GLU A 168 11.40 -24.41 1.44
N THR A 169 12.29 -24.37 0.47
CA THR A 169 12.09 -25.06 -0.81
C THR A 169 13.44 -25.48 -1.41
N THR A 170 13.40 -26.35 -2.40
CA THR A 170 14.60 -26.85 -3.06
C THR A 170 14.87 -26.06 -4.34
N VAL A 171 16.12 -25.68 -4.56
CA VAL A 171 16.58 -25.10 -5.82
C VAL A 171 16.64 -26.21 -6.88
N VAL A 172 15.99 -25.97 -8.00
CA VAL A 172 15.96 -26.88 -9.16
C VAL A 172 17.04 -26.49 -10.16
N ASP A 173 17.19 -25.19 -10.45
CA ASP A 173 18.14 -24.67 -11.43
C ASP A 173 18.47 -23.21 -11.16
N VAL A 174 19.56 -22.71 -11.73
CA VAL A 174 19.99 -21.31 -11.67
C VAL A 174 20.21 -20.78 -13.08
N LEU A 175 19.29 -19.97 -13.55
CA LEU A 175 19.32 -19.35 -14.87
C LEU A 175 20.04 -18.00 -14.79
N TRP A 176 21.06 -17.81 -15.59
CA TRP A 176 21.81 -16.55 -15.66
C TRP A 176 21.28 -15.69 -16.80
N ASN A 177 20.74 -14.52 -16.45
CA ASN A 177 20.22 -13.56 -17.42
C ASN A 177 21.08 -12.30 -17.43
N VAL A 178 21.31 -11.74 -18.61
CA VAL A 178 21.99 -10.45 -18.75
C VAL A 178 21.00 -9.33 -18.49
N SER A 179 21.31 -8.41 -17.57
CA SER A 179 20.51 -7.21 -17.32
C SER A 179 20.74 -6.17 -18.44
N LYS A 180 19.87 -5.16 -18.48
CA LYS A 180 19.99 -4.02 -19.41
C LYS A 180 21.37 -3.33 -19.34
N ASP A 181 21.99 -3.36 -18.16
CA ASP A 181 23.29 -2.73 -17.90
C ASP A 181 24.48 -3.70 -18.07
N GLY A 182 24.25 -4.90 -18.64
CA GLY A 182 25.27 -5.89 -18.91
C GLY A 182 25.66 -6.80 -17.73
N TYR A 183 25.02 -6.65 -16.57
CA TYR A 183 25.30 -7.52 -15.42
C TYR A 183 24.58 -8.87 -15.53
N LEU A 184 25.27 -9.94 -15.15
CA LEU A 184 24.65 -11.24 -14.98
C LEU A 184 23.81 -11.26 -13.70
N LYS A 185 22.53 -11.55 -13.83
CA LYS A 185 21.59 -11.70 -12.71
C LYS A 185 21.09 -13.13 -12.62
N PRO A 186 21.30 -13.83 -11.49
CA PRO A 186 20.77 -15.15 -11.30
C PRO A 186 19.26 -15.10 -11.08
N ARG A 187 18.55 -15.94 -11.82
CA ARG A 187 17.16 -16.27 -11.61
C ARG A 187 17.08 -17.72 -11.15
N ILE A 188 16.75 -17.92 -9.89
CA ILE A 188 16.76 -19.22 -9.25
C ILE A 188 15.40 -19.87 -9.47
N GLN A 189 15.38 -21.02 -10.10
CA GLN A 189 14.21 -21.86 -10.22
C GLN A 189 14.11 -22.76 -8.98
N ILE A 190 12.93 -22.78 -8.37
CA ILE A 190 12.65 -23.56 -7.16
C ILE A 190 11.47 -24.51 -7.40
N ILE A 191 11.35 -25.54 -6.57
CA ILE A 191 10.09 -26.30 -6.48
C ILE A 191 8.99 -25.29 -6.11
N PRO A 192 7.89 -25.24 -6.88
CA PRO A 192 6.85 -24.24 -6.67
C PRO A 192 6.31 -24.25 -5.23
N VAL A 193 6.27 -23.09 -4.61
CA VAL A 193 5.68 -22.86 -3.27
C VAL A 193 4.61 -21.80 -3.33
N VAL A 194 3.62 -21.89 -2.45
CA VAL A 194 2.56 -20.89 -2.35
C VAL A 194 2.83 -19.99 -1.14
N ILE A 195 3.02 -18.69 -1.38
CA ILE A 195 3.16 -17.69 -0.33
C ILE A 195 2.08 -16.61 -0.55
N GLU A 196 1.26 -16.36 0.46
CA GLU A 196 0.17 -15.39 0.40
C GLU A 196 -0.75 -15.57 -0.84
N GLY A 197 -1.09 -16.82 -1.17
CA GLY A 197 -1.94 -17.15 -2.31
C GLY A 197 -1.25 -17.01 -3.68
N THR A 198 0.04 -16.67 -3.72
CA THR A 198 0.80 -16.57 -4.98
C THR A 198 1.76 -17.76 -5.10
N THR A 199 1.68 -18.48 -6.24
CA THR A 199 2.64 -19.55 -6.54
C THR A 199 3.94 -18.95 -7.05
N ILE A 200 5.02 -19.21 -6.34
CA ILE A 200 6.38 -18.77 -6.67
C ILE A 200 7.17 -19.94 -7.23
N THR A 201 7.64 -19.81 -8.46
CA THR A 201 8.49 -20.79 -9.16
C THR A 201 9.91 -20.27 -9.36
N TYR A 202 10.06 -18.94 -9.40
CA TYR A 202 11.34 -18.28 -9.64
C TYR A 202 11.55 -17.16 -8.63
N ILE A 203 12.77 -17.05 -8.14
CA ILE A 203 13.24 -15.96 -7.29
C ILE A 203 14.48 -15.29 -7.89
N THR A 204 14.73 -14.04 -7.56
CA THR A 204 15.94 -13.34 -7.97
C THR A 204 17.02 -13.55 -6.91
N GLY A 205 18.19 -14.05 -7.33
CA GLY A 205 19.37 -14.11 -6.46
C GLY A 205 20.00 -12.71 -6.37
N ASN A 206 20.17 -12.20 -5.16
CA ASN A 206 20.76 -10.88 -4.94
C ASN A 206 22.24 -10.94 -4.54
N ASN A 207 22.67 -12.03 -3.92
CA ASN A 207 24.06 -12.29 -3.55
C ASN A 207 24.44 -13.71 -3.93
N GLY A 208 25.67 -13.90 -4.41
CA GLY A 208 26.24 -15.20 -4.75
C GLY A 208 27.09 -15.83 -3.63
N SER A 209 26.99 -15.29 -2.41
CA SER A 209 27.69 -15.81 -1.22
C SER A 209 26.75 -16.59 -0.33
#